data_e14ea4df0bfbfc89b9459543427517ff
#
_entry.id   e14ea4df0bfbfc89b9459543427517ff
#
_cell.length_a   1.000
_cell.length_b   1.000
_cell.length_c   1.000
_cell.angle_alpha   90.00
_cell.angle_beta   90.00
_cell.angle_gamma   90.00
#
_symmetry.space_group_name_H-M   'P 1'
#
loop_
_entity.id
_entity.type
_entity.pdbx_description
1 polymer ?
#
loop_
_entity_poly.entity_id
_entity_poly.type
_entity_poly.pdbx_seq_one_letter_code
_entity_poly.pdbx_strand_id
1 'polypeptide(L)'
;MEQTLVAEAKDAPRTADLAFDRLYRSSRDDVYAYVASLLRDAPAAEEVTAAAFERAYRKRNRFDPERGEPRAWLFGIARNAALDELRRRGRQAELTAEPADLDSLGVEAGAERSEQRLAVSAALERLQPQERELIALKFFAGLENREIARVLGISESNAGTKLHRAMTKLREACDGDA
;
A
#
# COMPACT_ATOMS: atom_id res chain seq x y z
N MET A 1 -2.84 -52.38 23.62
CA MET A 1 -3.60 -51.64 22.58
C MET A 1 -3.75 -50.20 23.02
N GLU A 2 -2.70 -49.37 22.93
CA GLU A 2 -2.72 -47.98 23.40
C GLU A 2 -1.61 -47.17 22.77
N GLN A 3 -1.64 -47.03 21.43
CA GLN A 3 -0.67 -46.20 20.68
C GLN A 3 -1.27 -45.62 19.39
N THR A 4 -2.44 -45.00 19.42
CA THR A 4 -2.98 -44.40 18.18
C THR A 4 -3.72 -43.04 18.40
N LEU A 5 -3.41 -42.29 19.45
CA LEU A 5 -4.12 -41.01 19.72
C LEU A 5 -3.21 -39.77 19.92
N VAL A 6 -1.99 -39.81 19.42
CA VAL A 6 -1.06 -38.64 19.57
C VAL A 6 -0.76 -37.92 18.25
N ALA A 7 -1.35 -38.34 17.13
CA ALA A 7 -1.02 -37.76 15.81
C ALA A 7 -1.92 -36.64 15.29
N GLU A 8 -3.03 -36.29 15.95
CA GLU A 8 -4.00 -35.31 15.42
C GLU A 8 -3.93 -33.89 16.02
N ALA A 9 -3.01 -33.59 16.91
CA ALA A 9 -2.91 -32.27 17.54
C ALA A 9 -1.96 -31.30 16.81
N LYS A 10 -1.48 -31.62 15.60
CA LYS A 10 -0.43 -30.82 14.92
C LYS A 10 -0.95 -29.84 13.87
N ASP A 11 -2.23 -29.81 13.56
CA ASP A 11 -2.79 -29.07 12.42
C ASP A 11 -3.85 -28.02 12.78
N ALA A 12 -4.02 -27.67 14.05
CA ALA A 12 -4.85 -26.52 14.39
C ALA A 12 -4.07 -25.24 14.03
N PRO A 13 -4.61 -24.36 13.15
CA PRO A 13 -3.94 -23.13 12.79
C PRO A 13 -3.71 -22.30 14.05
N ARG A 14 -2.47 -21.83 14.23
CA ARG A 14 -2.13 -20.97 15.38
C ARG A 14 -2.99 -19.70 15.32
N THR A 15 -3.35 -19.14 16.46
CA THR A 15 -4.14 -17.90 16.55
C THR A 15 -3.56 -16.79 15.67
N ALA A 16 -2.21 -16.70 15.57
CA ALA A 16 -1.52 -15.78 14.70
C ALA A 16 -1.77 -16.04 13.20
N ASP A 17 -1.93 -17.30 12.80
CA ASP A 17 -2.21 -17.65 11.40
C ASP A 17 -3.64 -17.27 11.01
N LEU A 18 -4.61 -17.51 11.91
CA LEU A 18 -6.01 -17.09 11.71
C LEU A 18 -6.14 -15.54 11.68
N ALA A 19 -5.40 -14.83 12.52
CA ALA A 19 -5.37 -13.38 12.52
C ALA A 19 -4.75 -12.84 11.23
N PHE A 20 -3.69 -13.48 10.72
CA PHE A 20 -3.06 -13.10 9.47
C PHE A 20 -3.96 -13.41 8.26
N ASP A 21 -4.66 -14.54 8.23
CA ASP A 21 -5.62 -14.85 7.15
C ASP A 21 -6.72 -13.80 7.04
N ARG A 22 -7.27 -13.35 8.17
CA ARG A 22 -8.24 -12.25 8.21
C ARG A 22 -7.64 -10.94 7.69
N LEU A 23 -6.44 -10.59 8.13
CA LEU A 23 -5.74 -9.40 7.66
C LEU A 23 -5.49 -9.44 6.15
N TYR A 24 -5.04 -10.59 5.64
CA TYR A 24 -4.84 -10.81 4.21
C TYR A 24 -6.12 -10.57 3.40
N ARG A 25 -7.20 -11.26 3.76
CA ARG A 25 -8.49 -11.18 3.04
C ARG A 25 -9.08 -9.77 3.06
N SER A 26 -8.94 -9.05 4.18
CA SER A 26 -9.50 -7.70 4.33
C SER A 26 -8.63 -6.59 3.74
N SER A 27 -7.37 -6.89 3.36
CA SER A 27 -6.41 -5.85 2.99
C SER A 27 -5.75 -6.06 1.63
N ARG A 28 -5.94 -7.22 1.00
CA ARG A 28 -5.22 -7.57 -0.24
C ARG A 28 -5.41 -6.55 -1.35
N ASP A 29 -6.66 -6.22 -1.64
CA ASP A 29 -7.01 -5.32 -2.74
C ASP A 29 -6.57 -3.88 -2.44
N ASP A 30 -6.69 -3.45 -1.19
CA ASP A 30 -6.26 -2.12 -0.76
C ASP A 30 -4.73 -1.96 -0.75
N VAL A 31 -3.99 -3.01 -0.35
CA VAL A 31 -2.52 -3.02 -0.43
C VAL A 31 -2.08 -2.97 -1.89
N TYR A 32 -2.71 -3.74 -2.76
CA TYR A 32 -2.44 -3.67 -4.19
C TYR A 32 -2.71 -2.27 -4.76
N ALA A 33 -3.87 -1.68 -4.47
CA ALA A 33 -4.22 -0.34 -4.95
C ALA A 33 -3.21 0.71 -4.45
N TYR A 34 -2.79 0.63 -3.18
CA TYR A 34 -1.77 1.50 -2.62
C TYR A 34 -0.42 1.32 -3.33
N VAL A 35 0.07 0.09 -3.47
CA VAL A 35 1.35 -0.20 -4.13
C VAL A 35 1.32 0.22 -5.60
N ALA A 36 0.22 -0.05 -6.31
CA ALA A 36 0.02 0.38 -7.70
C ALA A 36 0.05 1.91 -7.84
N SER A 37 -0.50 2.64 -6.86
CA SER A 37 -0.45 4.11 -6.85
C SER A 37 0.97 4.67 -6.69
N LEU A 38 1.87 3.92 -6.05
CA LEU A 38 3.28 4.30 -5.88
C LEU A 38 4.14 3.91 -7.08
N LEU A 39 4.01 2.68 -7.55
CA LEU A 39 4.87 2.12 -8.59
C LEU A 39 4.46 2.54 -9.99
N ARG A 40 3.19 2.83 -10.20
CA ARG A 40 2.61 3.12 -11.49
C ARG A 40 2.92 2.04 -12.57
N ASP A 41 2.91 0.78 -12.20
CA ASP A 41 3.22 -0.40 -13.01
C ASP A 41 2.47 -1.60 -12.42
N ALA A 42 1.47 -2.11 -13.14
CA ALA A 42 0.60 -3.16 -12.64
C ALA A 42 1.33 -4.49 -12.37
N PRO A 43 2.17 -5.02 -13.29
CA PRO A 43 2.93 -6.24 -13.02
C PRO A 43 3.82 -6.13 -11.77
N ALA A 44 4.56 -5.03 -11.63
CA ALA A 44 5.39 -4.84 -10.45
C ALA A 44 4.58 -4.60 -9.17
N ALA A 45 3.41 -3.99 -9.27
CA ALA A 45 2.52 -3.84 -8.11
C ALA A 45 2.03 -5.19 -7.59
N GLU A 46 1.73 -6.14 -8.48
CA GLU A 46 1.39 -7.53 -8.09
C GLU A 46 2.54 -8.22 -7.38
N GLU A 47 3.75 -8.17 -7.94
CA GLU A 47 4.95 -8.78 -7.35
C GLU A 47 5.29 -8.18 -5.99
N VAL A 48 5.26 -6.85 -5.87
CA VAL A 48 5.58 -6.15 -4.63
C VAL A 48 4.50 -6.39 -3.57
N THR A 49 3.23 -6.46 -3.97
CA THR A 49 2.13 -6.82 -3.06
C THR A 49 2.31 -8.23 -2.51
N ALA A 50 2.60 -9.21 -3.35
CA ALA A 50 2.88 -10.57 -2.92
C ALA A 50 4.08 -10.63 -1.97
N ALA A 51 5.17 -9.95 -2.30
CA ALA A 51 6.37 -9.87 -1.45
C ALA A 51 6.09 -9.18 -0.10
N ALA A 52 5.22 -8.16 -0.07
CA ALA A 52 4.83 -7.49 1.16
C ALA A 52 4.05 -8.44 2.11
N PHE A 53 3.10 -9.20 1.58
CA PHE A 53 2.36 -10.19 2.36
C PHE A 53 3.25 -11.35 2.83
N GLU A 54 4.17 -11.83 2.01
CA GLU A 54 5.14 -12.84 2.40
C GLU A 54 6.03 -12.34 3.56
N ARG A 55 6.55 -11.12 3.48
CA ARG A 55 7.34 -10.48 4.55
C ARG A 55 6.50 -10.31 5.82
N ALA A 56 5.24 -9.89 5.70
CA ALA A 56 4.32 -9.77 6.82
C ALA A 56 4.04 -11.12 7.47
N TYR A 57 3.77 -12.16 6.69
CA TYR A 57 3.58 -13.51 7.19
C TYR A 57 4.79 -14.04 7.97
N ARG A 58 5.99 -13.89 7.43
CA ARG A 58 7.24 -14.28 8.11
C ARG A 58 7.46 -13.53 9.43
N LYS A 59 6.99 -12.28 9.51
CA LYS A 59 7.15 -11.42 10.69
C LYS A 59 5.92 -11.39 11.60
N ARG A 60 4.85 -12.16 11.32
CA ARG A 60 3.57 -12.09 12.05
C ARG A 60 3.69 -12.32 13.57
N ASN A 61 4.63 -13.17 13.98
CA ASN A 61 4.90 -13.44 15.40
C ASN A 61 5.68 -12.30 16.11
N ARG A 62 6.17 -11.31 15.35
CA ARG A 62 6.88 -10.13 15.87
C ARG A 62 5.99 -8.89 15.89
N PHE A 63 4.76 -9.01 15.41
CA PHE A 63 3.79 -7.94 15.49
C PHE A 63 3.45 -7.67 16.95
N ASP A 64 3.52 -6.41 17.36
CA ASP A 64 3.23 -5.93 18.68
C ASP A 64 1.96 -5.07 18.65
N PRO A 65 0.82 -5.56 19.21
CA PRO A 65 -0.44 -4.81 19.20
C PRO A 65 -0.37 -3.49 19.98
N GLU A 66 0.54 -3.36 20.94
CA GLU A 66 0.73 -2.11 21.70
C GLU A 66 1.33 -0.99 20.84
N ARG A 67 2.01 -1.37 19.77
CA ARG A 67 2.65 -0.44 18.82
C ARG A 67 1.72 0.06 17.71
N GLY A 68 0.52 -0.49 17.57
CA GLY A 68 -0.47 -0.03 16.60
C GLY A 68 -1.27 -1.16 15.96
N GLU A 69 -2.13 -0.79 15.03
CA GLU A 69 -3.01 -1.71 14.35
C GLU A 69 -2.28 -2.60 13.33
N PRO A 70 -2.71 -3.86 13.16
CA PRO A 70 -2.11 -4.78 12.19
C PRO A 70 -2.10 -4.23 10.76
N ARG A 71 -3.15 -3.46 10.40
CA ARG A 71 -3.29 -2.84 9.10
C ARG A 71 -2.20 -1.80 8.86
N ALA A 72 -1.98 -0.87 9.79
CA ALA A 72 -0.93 0.14 9.68
C ALA A 72 0.46 -0.50 9.58
N TRP A 73 0.72 -1.56 10.34
CA TRP A 73 1.96 -2.32 10.27
C TRP A 73 2.17 -2.98 8.90
N LEU A 74 1.11 -3.59 8.32
CA LEU A 74 1.15 -4.19 6.99
C LEU A 74 1.45 -3.13 5.91
N PHE A 75 0.79 -1.97 5.95
CA PHE A 75 1.05 -0.89 5.00
C PHE A 75 2.45 -0.31 5.14
N GLY A 76 3.03 -0.29 6.34
CA GLY A 76 4.46 0.03 6.54
C GLY A 76 5.40 -0.95 5.83
N ILE A 77 5.08 -2.25 5.86
CA ILE A 77 5.84 -3.28 5.12
C ILE A 77 5.67 -3.10 3.61
N ALA A 78 4.45 -2.89 3.13
CA ALA A 78 4.15 -2.69 1.72
C ALA A 78 4.85 -1.43 1.17
N ARG A 79 4.83 -0.33 1.93
CA ARG A 79 5.55 0.90 1.61
C ARG A 79 7.04 0.65 1.41
N ASN A 80 7.67 0.01 2.38
CA ASN A 80 9.11 -0.28 2.30
C ASN A 80 9.43 -1.15 1.09
N ALA A 81 8.60 -2.16 0.79
CA ALA A 81 8.78 -3.01 -0.38
C ALA A 81 8.66 -2.20 -1.70
N ALA A 82 7.67 -1.30 -1.80
CA ALA A 82 7.50 -0.43 -2.96
C ALA A 82 8.66 0.56 -3.13
N LEU A 83 9.13 1.17 -2.05
CA LEU A 83 10.30 2.07 -2.10
C LEU A 83 11.59 1.35 -2.49
N ASP A 84 11.79 0.10 -2.03
CA ASP A 84 12.92 -0.73 -2.44
C ASP A 84 12.88 -1.00 -3.95
N GLU A 85 11.70 -1.29 -4.49
CA GLU A 85 11.49 -1.49 -5.92
C GLU A 85 11.77 -0.21 -6.74
N LEU A 86 11.27 0.94 -6.30
CA LEU A 86 11.56 2.23 -6.95
C LEU A 86 13.06 2.54 -6.96
N ARG A 87 13.77 2.28 -5.85
CA ARG A 87 15.24 2.45 -5.79
C ARG A 87 15.95 1.48 -6.72
N ARG A 88 15.48 0.24 -6.82
CA ARG A 88 16.05 -0.76 -7.75
C ARG A 88 15.92 -0.30 -9.19
N ARG A 89 14.75 0.21 -9.59
CA ARG A 89 14.49 0.73 -10.93
C ARG A 89 15.33 1.97 -11.25
N GLY A 90 15.41 2.91 -10.31
CA GLY A 90 16.25 4.10 -10.46
C GLY A 90 17.71 3.74 -10.76
N ARG A 91 18.28 2.81 -10.01
CA ARG A 91 19.65 2.31 -10.26
C ARG A 91 19.79 1.60 -11.61
N GLN A 92 18.78 0.84 -12.03
CA GLN A 92 18.81 0.15 -13.30
C GLN A 92 18.72 1.12 -14.47
N ALA A 93 17.88 2.15 -14.39
CA ALA A 93 17.79 3.21 -15.39
C ALA A 93 19.10 3.98 -15.55
N GLU A 94 19.78 4.29 -14.42
CA GLU A 94 21.12 4.93 -14.45
C GLU A 94 22.16 4.07 -15.15
N LEU A 95 22.11 2.74 -14.99
CA LEU A 95 23.06 1.81 -15.61
C LEU A 95 22.80 1.58 -17.11
N THR A 96 21.55 1.65 -17.55
CA THR A 96 21.15 1.36 -18.93
C THR A 96 21.11 2.59 -19.82
N ALA A 97 21.23 3.81 -19.25
CA ALA A 97 21.12 5.09 -19.96
C ALA A 97 19.83 5.26 -20.81
N GLU A 98 18.82 4.41 -20.56
CA GLU A 98 17.50 4.57 -21.14
C GLU A 98 16.60 5.30 -20.15
N PRO A 99 15.94 6.41 -20.56
CA PRO A 99 14.91 7.01 -19.73
C PRO A 99 13.80 5.97 -19.52
N ALA A 100 13.54 5.62 -18.28
CA ALA A 100 12.34 4.82 -17.97
C ALA A 100 11.12 5.62 -18.42
N ASP A 101 10.39 5.12 -19.40
CA ASP A 101 9.07 5.65 -19.77
C ASP A 101 8.15 5.49 -18.55
N LEU A 102 8.01 6.57 -17.80
CA LEU A 102 7.15 6.66 -16.61
C LEU A 102 5.66 6.81 -16.97
N ASP A 103 5.31 6.70 -18.23
CA ASP A 103 3.98 7.02 -18.75
C ASP A 103 3.01 5.83 -18.91
N SER A 104 3.38 4.61 -18.54
CA SER A 104 2.45 3.50 -18.69
C SER A 104 1.80 3.08 -17.39
N LEU A 105 0.80 3.83 -16.96
CA LEU A 105 -0.18 3.38 -16.00
C LEU A 105 -1.61 3.45 -16.55
N GLY A 106 -1.83 2.56 -17.45
CA GLY A 106 -3.16 2.03 -17.56
C GLY A 106 -3.41 1.03 -16.42
N VAL A 107 -3.98 1.46 -15.31
CA VAL A 107 -4.79 0.53 -14.53
C VAL A 107 -5.96 0.20 -15.44
N GLU A 108 -5.91 -0.95 -16.10
CA GLU A 108 -7.07 -1.51 -16.80
C GLU A 108 -8.10 -1.92 -15.72
N ALA A 109 -8.85 -0.94 -15.24
CA ALA A 109 -10.11 -1.16 -14.59
C ALA A 109 -11.19 -1.05 -15.66
N GLY A 110 -12.02 -2.08 -15.77
CA GLY A 110 -13.02 -2.31 -16.80
C GLY A 110 -13.77 -1.10 -17.31
N ALA A 111 -14.17 -1.20 -18.55
CA ALA A 111 -14.75 -0.20 -19.43
C ALA A 111 -16.11 0.35 -18.95
N GLU A 112 -16.09 1.22 -17.98
CA GLU A 112 -17.10 2.24 -17.67
C GLU A 112 -16.55 3.12 -16.55
N ARG A 113 -15.44 3.83 -16.84
CA ARG A 113 -14.97 4.88 -15.94
C ARG A 113 -15.89 6.08 -16.15
N SER A 114 -16.71 6.40 -15.14
CA SER A 114 -17.44 7.66 -15.15
C SER A 114 -16.46 8.83 -15.34
N GLU A 115 -16.88 9.90 -16.02
CA GLU A 115 -16.08 11.12 -16.21
C GLU A 115 -15.44 11.62 -14.91
N GLN A 116 -16.15 11.47 -13.79
CA GLN A 116 -15.63 11.79 -12.47
C GLN A 116 -14.39 10.99 -12.05
N ARG A 117 -14.31 9.71 -12.41
CA ARG A 117 -13.12 8.88 -12.11
C ARG A 117 -11.91 9.31 -12.95
N LEU A 118 -12.14 9.68 -14.18
CA LEU A 118 -11.10 10.21 -15.06
C LEU A 118 -10.58 11.55 -14.55
N ALA A 119 -11.47 12.46 -14.15
CA ALA A 119 -11.12 13.77 -13.57
C ALA A 119 -10.29 13.60 -12.28
N VAL A 120 -10.70 12.71 -11.36
CA VAL A 120 -9.94 12.43 -10.13
C VAL A 120 -8.58 11.80 -10.45
N SER A 121 -8.50 10.90 -11.42
CA SER A 121 -7.22 10.30 -11.84
C SER A 121 -6.27 11.35 -12.38
N ALA A 122 -6.73 12.21 -13.28
CA ALA A 122 -5.94 13.31 -13.83
C ALA A 122 -5.51 14.32 -12.74
N ALA A 123 -6.42 14.63 -11.80
CA ALA A 123 -6.10 15.52 -10.68
C ALA A 123 -5.02 14.91 -9.75
N LEU A 124 -5.07 13.60 -9.50
CA LEU A 124 -4.04 12.90 -8.73
C LEU A 124 -2.67 12.92 -9.43
N GLU A 125 -2.62 12.91 -10.76
CA GLU A 125 -1.37 13.01 -11.52
C GLU A 125 -0.66 14.35 -11.36
N ARG A 126 -1.42 15.42 -11.10
CA ARG A 126 -0.87 16.78 -10.85
C ARG A 126 -0.24 16.94 -9.46
N LEU A 127 -0.51 16.02 -8.54
CA LEU A 127 0.05 16.08 -7.18
C LEU A 127 1.49 15.56 -7.15
N GLN A 128 2.28 16.09 -6.20
CA GLN A 128 3.59 15.55 -5.91
C GLN A 128 3.50 14.10 -5.39
N PRO A 129 4.50 13.24 -5.64
CA PRO A 129 4.46 11.84 -5.20
C PRO A 129 4.15 11.66 -3.71
N GLN A 130 4.71 12.51 -2.85
CA GLN A 130 4.46 12.47 -1.40
C GLN A 130 3.02 12.85 -1.04
N GLU A 131 2.40 13.77 -1.79
CA GLU A 131 1.00 14.18 -1.58
C GLU A 131 0.04 13.06 -2.00
N ARG A 132 0.32 12.40 -3.14
CA ARG A 132 -0.42 11.20 -3.57
C ARG A 132 -0.32 10.07 -2.55
N GLU A 133 0.88 9.84 -2.01
CA GLU A 133 1.09 8.81 -1.00
C GLU A 133 0.26 9.04 0.26
N LEU A 134 0.18 10.28 0.74
CA LEU A 134 -0.66 10.65 1.88
C LEU A 134 -2.14 10.36 1.63
N ILE A 135 -2.64 10.72 0.45
CA ILE A 135 -4.02 10.44 0.03
C ILE A 135 -4.24 8.93 -0.08
N ALA A 136 -3.31 8.20 -0.67
CA ALA A 136 -3.41 6.74 -0.79
C ALA A 136 -3.45 6.04 0.58
N LEU A 137 -2.62 6.45 1.54
CA LEU A 137 -2.66 5.93 2.91
C LEU A 137 -3.97 6.27 3.64
N LYS A 138 -4.56 7.43 3.36
CA LYS A 138 -5.84 7.81 3.95
C LYS A 138 -7.01 7.02 3.38
N PHE A 139 -7.08 6.88 2.06
CA PHE A 139 -8.27 6.36 1.38
C PHE A 139 -8.20 4.87 1.04
N PHE A 140 -7.05 4.34 0.59
CA PHE A 140 -6.92 2.89 0.35
C PHE A 140 -6.63 2.15 1.65
N ALA A 141 -5.69 2.65 2.45
CA ALA A 141 -5.36 2.01 3.71
C ALA A 141 -6.38 2.28 4.83
N GLY A 142 -7.17 3.35 4.74
CA GLY A 142 -8.10 3.77 5.78
C GLY A 142 -7.42 4.19 7.08
N LEU A 143 -6.14 4.63 7.01
CA LEU A 143 -5.35 4.94 8.20
C LEU A 143 -5.73 6.28 8.82
N GLU A 144 -5.63 6.35 10.14
CA GLU A 144 -5.71 7.59 10.90
C GLU A 144 -4.40 8.39 10.80
N ASN A 145 -4.44 9.71 11.11
CA ASN A 145 -3.27 10.57 10.98
C ASN A 145 -2.06 10.06 11.80
N ARG A 146 -2.29 9.52 12.99
CA ARG A 146 -1.23 8.94 13.83
C ARG A 146 -0.58 7.70 13.21
N GLU A 147 -1.37 6.91 12.47
CA GLU A 147 -0.90 5.71 11.78
C GLU A 147 -0.13 6.07 10.52
N ILE A 148 -0.65 7.03 9.73
CA ILE A 148 0.05 7.63 8.59
C ILE A 148 1.39 8.21 9.05
N ALA A 149 1.41 8.94 10.16
CA ALA A 149 2.63 9.50 10.74
C ALA A 149 3.67 8.42 11.03
N ARG A 150 3.25 7.30 11.62
CA ARG A 150 4.15 6.15 11.89
C ARG A 150 4.66 5.50 10.61
N VAL A 151 3.80 5.28 9.62
CA VAL A 151 4.17 4.69 8.32
C VAL A 151 5.19 5.57 7.59
N LEU A 152 5.01 6.89 7.65
CA LEU A 152 5.87 7.86 6.97
C LEU A 152 7.09 8.31 7.78
N GLY A 153 7.15 7.98 9.08
CA GLY A 153 8.23 8.43 9.97
C GLY A 153 8.22 9.94 10.25
N ILE A 154 7.03 10.55 10.35
CA ILE A 154 6.82 11.98 10.63
C ILE A 154 5.96 12.16 11.89
N SER A 155 5.82 13.40 12.38
CA SER A 155 4.91 13.69 13.48
C SER A 155 3.44 13.65 13.03
N GLU A 156 2.52 13.35 13.94
CA GLU A 156 1.08 13.32 13.67
C GLU A 156 0.56 14.67 13.18
N SER A 157 1.00 15.76 13.81
CA SER A 157 0.64 17.13 13.38
C SER A 157 1.11 17.43 11.95
N ASN A 158 2.32 16.97 11.59
CA ASN A 158 2.85 17.12 10.23
C ASN A 158 2.05 16.27 9.23
N ALA A 159 1.68 15.03 9.60
CA ALA A 159 0.84 14.19 8.75
C ALA A 159 -0.52 14.85 8.48
N GLY A 160 -1.19 15.37 9.52
CA GLY A 160 -2.45 16.07 9.38
C GLY A 160 -2.37 17.31 8.50
N THR A 161 -1.35 18.16 8.71
CA THR A 161 -1.13 19.38 7.92
C THR A 161 -0.85 19.06 6.45
N LYS A 162 0.03 18.08 6.19
CA LYS A 162 0.36 17.66 4.82
C LYS A 162 -0.83 17.03 4.11
N LEU A 163 -1.60 16.18 4.80
CA LEU A 163 -2.79 15.56 4.24
C LEU A 163 -3.85 16.62 3.89
N HIS A 164 -4.07 17.61 4.78
CA HIS A 164 -5.00 18.71 4.50
C HIS A 164 -4.59 19.48 3.24
N ARG A 165 -3.31 19.83 3.11
CA ARG A 165 -2.79 20.53 1.92
C ARG A 165 -2.94 19.70 0.65
N ALA A 166 -2.63 18.38 0.71
CA ALA A 166 -2.79 17.48 -0.42
C ALA A 166 -4.25 17.37 -0.86
N MET A 167 -5.19 17.30 0.09
CA MET A 167 -6.63 17.27 -0.18
C MET A 167 -7.13 18.59 -0.79
N THR A 168 -6.62 19.73 -0.33
CA THR A 168 -6.96 21.03 -0.91
C THR A 168 -6.52 21.12 -2.37
N LYS A 169 -5.26 20.75 -2.65
CA LYS A 169 -4.73 20.71 -4.03
C LYS A 169 -5.50 19.75 -4.93
N LEU A 170 -5.86 18.56 -4.41
CA LEU A 170 -6.67 17.60 -5.18
C LEU A 170 -8.02 18.20 -5.57
N ARG A 171 -8.69 18.86 -4.63
CA ARG A 171 -9.97 19.53 -4.88
C ARG A 171 -9.82 20.63 -5.94
N GLU A 172 -8.84 21.51 -5.77
CA GLU A 172 -8.54 22.58 -6.74
C GLU A 172 -8.24 22.02 -8.14
N ALA A 173 -7.53 20.88 -8.22
CA ALA A 173 -7.23 20.23 -9.49
C ALA A 173 -8.48 19.60 -10.13
N CYS A 174 -9.43 19.11 -9.35
CA CYS A 174 -10.72 18.61 -9.85
C CYS A 174 -11.65 19.74 -10.30
N ASP A 175 -11.67 20.87 -9.57
CA ASP A 175 -12.56 22.02 -9.87
C ASP A 175 -12.04 22.84 -11.06
N GLY A 176 -10.76 22.80 -11.36
CA GLY A 176 -10.12 23.52 -12.47
C GLY A 176 -10.31 22.89 -13.85
N ASP A 177 -10.89 21.70 -13.93
CA ASP A 177 -11.19 20.96 -15.17
C ASP A 177 -12.71 20.99 -15.51
N ALA A 178 -13.55 21.79 -14.80
CA ALA A 178 -14.99 21.94 -15.02
C ALA A 178 -15.36 23.10 -15.98
#